data_79733fcb7de5d812878e73794b2fac0d
#
_entry.id   79733fcb7de5d812878e73794b2fac0d
#
_cell.length_a   1.000
_cell.length_b   1.000
_cell.length_c   1.000
_cell.angle_alpha   90.00
_cell.angle_beta   90.00
_cell.angle_gamma   90.00
#
_symmetry.space_group_name_H-M   'P 1'
#
loop_
_entity.id
_entity.type
_entity.pdbx_description
1 polymer ?
#
loop_
_entity_poly.entity_id
_entity_poly.type
_entity_poly.pdbx_seq_one_letter_code
_entity_poly.pdbx_strand_id
1 'polypeptide(L)'
;TGKQIDGYWYYFQKDGKILSSGWREKAGNYYYYDEAAHLVMNRGIGINGHWYYVDENGKKYVSQFRQKDDTWYYYDENGYLVLNRELDINGKHYKFTGSGAVYTGWSVGEDGAYYYDQQGSCLTDMGSQIDGYWYYFQKDGKMLYSDWREKDTGYYYYDDQGHLILNAGIQFNGYWYYLDGSGRRYESQFRQKGADWYYYDEEGHLVMDRDLKIGGYRYIFQSNGAAYRGLKTENEKVIGFTPMGRQAFDDSVQD
;
A
#
# COMPACT_ATOMS: atom_id res chain seq x y z
N THR A 1 40.33 -11.11 -32.37
CA THR A 1 40.93 -10.86 -31.03
C THR A 1 40.72 -9.41 -30.61
N GLY A 2 40.52 -9.15 -29.28
CA GLY A 2 40.49 -7.80 -28.73
C GLY A 2 41.91 -7.27 -28.51
N LYS A 3 42.19 -6.00 -28.83
CA LYS A 3 43.47 -5.34 -28.62
C LYS A 3 43.25 -3.88 -28.27
N GLN A 4 44.01 -3.35 -27.33
CA GLN A 4 44.04 -1.92 -27.00
C GLN A 4 45.13 -1.23 -27.83
N ILE A 5 44.76 -0.12 -28.49
CA ILE A 5 45.65 0.72 -29.29
C ILE A 5 45.30 2.16 -28.97
N ASP A 6 46.29 2.98 -28.60
CA ASP A 6 46.13 4.39 -28.27
C ASP A 6 44.98 4.70 -27.27
N GLY A 7 44.83 3.81 -26.26
CA GLY A 7 43.82 3.94 -25.21
C GLY A 7 42.44 3.37 -25.55
N TYR A 8 42.18 2.99 -26.81
CA TYR A 8 40.91 2.44 -27.25
C TYR A 8 40.97 0.93 -27.45
N TRP A 9 39.87 0.22 -27.15
CA TRP A 9 39.70 -1.19 -27.40
C TRP A 9 39.07 -1.43 -28.76
N TYR A 10 39.76 -2.28 -29.60
CA TYR A 10 39.34 -2.74 -30.91
C TYR A 10 39.09 -4.23 -30.91
N TYR A 11 38.22 -4.70 -31.82
CA TYR A 11 38.05 -6.13 -32.06
C TYR A 11 38.36 -6.50 -33.52
N PHE A 12 39.36 -7.33 -33.68
CA PHE A 12 39.74 -7.89 -34.97
C PHE A 12 39.00 -9.22 -35.17
N GLN A 13 38.24 -9.31 -36.25
CA GLN A 13 37.52 -10.49 -36.68
C GLN A 13 38.46 -11.56 -37.20
N LYS A 14 37.94 -12.78 -37.51
CA LYS A 14 38.76 -13.89 -38.00
C LYS A 14 39.35 -13.61 -39.40
N ASP A 15 38.69 -12.81 -40.20
CA ASP A 15 39.12 -12.36 -41.54
C ASP A 15 40.12 -11.18 -41.51
N GLY A 16 40.50 -10.75 -40.31
CA GLY A 16 41.41 -9.63 -40.05
C GLY A 16 40.76 -8.24 -40.08
N LYS A 17 39.49 -8.13 -40.40
CA LYS A 17 38.74 -6.83 -40.39
C LYS A 17 38.47 -6.40 -38.94
N ILE A 18 38.44 -5.08 -38.74
CA ILE A 18 38.04 -4.48 -37.48
C ILE A 18 36.49 -4.40 -37.44
N LEU A 19 35.91 -4.81 -36.32
CA LEU A 19 34.46 -4.65 -36.10
C LEU A 19 34.16 -3.18 -35.82
N SER A 20 33.25 -2.57 -36.60
CA SER A 20 32.71 -1.23 -36.42
C SER A 20 31.19 -1.24 -36.56
N SER A 21 30.52 -0.27 -35.96
CA SER A 21 29.08 -0.09 -35.96
C SER A 21 28.30 -1.37 -35.65
N GLY A 22 28.77 -2.18 -34.69
CA GLY A 22 28.19 -3.50 -34.49
C GLY A 22 28.38 -4.11 -33.11
N TRP A 23 27.51 -5.07 -32.84
CA TRP A 23 27.55 -5.86 -31.62
C TRP A 23 28.45 -7.11 -31.78
N ARG A 24 29.20 -7.38 -30.74
CA ARG A 24 29.96 -8.62 -30.57
C ARG A 24 29.44 -9.38 -29.38
N GLU A 25 29.15 -10.67 -29.55
CA GLU A 25 28.90 -11.58 -28.44
C GLU A 25 30.23 -12.22 -27.96
N LYS A 26 30.38 -12.31 -26.64
CA LYS A 26 31.46 -13.07 -25.99
C LYS A 26 30.95 -13.65 -24.68
N ALA A 27 30.92 -14.96 -24.56
CA ALA A 27 30.51 -15.70 -23.36
C ALA A 27 29.12 -15.20 -22.82
N GLY A 28 28.13 -15.09 -23.68
CA GLY A 28 26.78 -14.64 -23.35
C GLY A 28 26.64 -13.14 -23.05
N ASN A 29 27.71 -12.36 -23.22
CA ASN A 29 27.66 -10.90 -23.05
C ASN A 29 27.84 -10.21 -24.40
N TYR A 30 27.21 -9.02 -24.55
CA TYR A 30 27.23 -8.24 -25.77
C TYR A 30 28.00 -6.95 -25.57
N TYR A 31 28.84 -6.59 -26.56
CA TYR A 31 29.74 -5.45 -26.57
C TYR A 31 29.55 -4.69 -27.87
N TYR A 32 29.37 -3.36 -27.82
CA TYR A 32 29.18 -2.54 -29.02
C TYR A 32 30.46 -1.79 -29.39
N TYR A 33 30.79 -1.83 -30.67
CA TYR A 33 31.87 -1.06 -31.27
C TYR A 33 31.27 0.02 -32.15
N ASP A 34 31.66 1.28 -31.94
CA ASP A 34 31.13 2.45 -32.66
C ASP A 34 31.65 2.55 -34.11
N GLU A 35 31.32 3.64 -34.80
CA GLU A 35 31.76 3.90 -36.16
C GLU A 35 33.29 3.99 -36.30
N ALA A 36 33.98 4.47 -35.27
CA ALA A 36 35.43 4.50 -35.18
C ALA A 36 36.03 3.14 -34.75
N ALA A 37 35.20 2.11 -34.64
CA ALA A 37 35.57 0.75 -34.19
C ALA A 37 36.04 0.70 -32.73
N HIS A 38 35.75 1.73 -31.91
CA HIS A 38 36.08 1.73 -30.50
C HIS A 38 35.02 1.00 -29.69
N LEU A 39 35.44 0.18 -28.72
CA LEU A 39 34.52 -0.40 -27.73
C LEU A 39 33.85 0.74 -26.95
N VAL A 40 32.52 0.77 -26.99
CA VAL A 40 31.72 1.73 -26.22
C VAL A 40 31.61 1.24 -24.78
N MET A 41 31.87 2.13 -23.82
CA MET A 41 31.84 1.83 -22.39
C MET A 41 31.12 2.93 -21.62
N ASN A 42 30.44 2.56 -20.53
CA ASN A 42 29.77 3.44 -19.55
C ASN A 42 28.86 4.50 -20.17
N ARG A 43 28.04 4.13 -21.18
CA ARG A 43 27.13 5.10 -21.84
C ARG A 43 25.91 4.45 -22.50
N GLY A 44 24.88 5.29 -22.72
CA GLY A 44 23.72 4.95 -23.55
C GLY A 44 24.06 4.97 -25.04
N ILE A 45 23.44 4.09 -25.79
CA ILE A 45 23.60 3.94 -27.23
C ILE A 45 22.22 3.87 -27.89
N GLY A 46 21.94 4.74 -28.84
CA GLY A 46 20.73 4.70 -29.68
C GLY A 46 21.01 3.96 -31.00
N ILE A 47 20.33 2.86 -31.27
CA ILE A 47 20.48 2.08 -32.49
C ILE A 47 19.09 1.63 -32.98
N ASN A 48 18.74 1.91 -34.22
CA ASN A 48 17.49 1.44 -34.85
C ASN A 48 16.22 1.75 -34.01
N GLY A 49 16.17 2.93 -33.40
CA GLY A 49 15.02 3.37 -32.57
C GLY A 49 14.98 2.79 -31.17
N HIS A 50 15.94 1.99 -30.76
CA HIS A 50 16.07 1.44 -29.42
C HIS A 50 17.25 2.07 -28.67
N TRP A 51 17.07 2.24 -27.36
CA TRP A 51 18.13 2.69 -26.46
C TRP A 51 18.70 1.50 -25.70
N TYR A 52 20.03 1.41 -25.67
CA TYR A 52 20.81 0.43 -24.92
C TYR A 52 21.70 1.14 -23.90
N TYR A 53 22.18 0.41 -22.91
CA TYR A 53 23.24 0.86 -22.05
C TYR A 53 24.33 -0.20 -21.94
N VAL A 54 25.57 0.24 -21.93
CA VAL A 54 26.74 -0.60 -21.66
C VAL A 54 27.47 -0.08 -20.42
N ASP A 55 27.92 -1.01 -19.58
CA ASP A 55 28.63 -0.71 -18.33
C ASP A 55 30.06 -0.20 -18.56
N GLU A 56 30.78 0.00 -17.48
CA GLU A 56 32.19 0.44 -17.47
C GLU A 56 33.14 -0.53 -18.19
N ASN A 57 32.74 -1.80 -18.34
CA ASN A 57 33.49 -2.84 -19.08
C ASN A 57 32.97 -3.00 -20.53
N GLY A 58 32.04 -2.18 -20.95
CA GLY A 58 31.38 -2.25 -22.26
C GLY A 58 30.33 -3.35 -22.39
N LYS A 59 29.93 -4.01 -21.28
CA LYS A 59 28.91 -5.07 -21.30
C LYS A 59 27.52 -4.47 -21.36
N LYS A 60 26.69 -4.96 -22.31
CA LYS A 60 25.29 -4.54 -22.48
C LYS A 60 24.43 -4.95 -21.27
N TYR A 61 23.59 -4.03 -20.80
CA TYR A 61 22.53 -4.33 -19.84
C TYR A 61 21.43 -5.17 -20.50
N VAL A 62 21.07 -6.27 -19.84
CA VAL A 62 20.01 -7.20 -20.29
C VAL A 62 19.27 -7.73 -19.06
N SER A 63 17.94 -7.66 -19.08
CA SER A 63 17.06 -8.08 -17.98
C SER A 63 17.49 -7.53 -16.63
N GLN A 64 17.86 -6.25 -16.57
CA GLN A 64 18.37 -5.66 -15.32
C GLN A 64 18.05 -4.18 -15.17
N PHE A 65 17.97 -3.78 -13.92
CA PHE A 65 17.85 -2.38 -13.54
C PHE A 65 19.19 -1.65 -13.57
N ARG A 66 19.14 -0.38 -13.89
CA ARG A 66 20.23 0.58 -13.77
C ARG A 66 19.76 1.79 -12.97
N GLN A 67 20.50 2.16 -11.94
CA GLN A 67 20.33 3.42 -11.26
C GLN A 67 21.25 4.49 -11.87
N LYS A 68 20.70 5.66 -12.13
CA LYS A 68 21.44 6.87 -12.48
C LYS A 68 20.91 8.00 -11.59
N ASP A 69 21.77 8.53 -10.74
CA ASP A 69 21.39 9.44 -9.68
C ASP A 69 20.29 8.77 -8.81
N ASP A 70 19.18 9.45 -8.53
CA ASP A 70 18.05 8.88 -7.77
C ASP A 70 17.01 8.17 -8.66
N THR A 71 17.28 7.99 -9.95
CA THR A 71 16.33 7.46 -10.94
C THR A 71 16.70 6.06 -11.36
N TRP A 72 15.70 5.17 -11.42
CA TRP A 72 15.85 3.80 -11.88
C TRP A 72 15.34 3.64 -13.31
N TYR A 73 16.01 2.80 -14.09
CA TYR A 73 15.73 2.41 -15.47
C TYR A 73 15.81 0.90 -15.59
N TYR A 74 15.04 0.30 -16.49
CA TYR A 74 15.11 -1.13 -16.77
C TYR A 74 15.40 -1.41 -18.23
N TYR A 75 16.28 -2.36 -18.48
CA TYR A 75 16.59 -2.88 -19.82
C TYR A 75 16.08 -4.31 -19.91
N ASP A 76 15.23 -4.57 -20.92
CA ASP A 76 14.53 -5.85 -21.10
C ASP A 76 15.47 -7.00 -21.56
N GLU A 77 14.90 -8.15 -21.91
CA GLU A 77 15.64 -9.34 -22.35
C GLU A 77 16.43 -9.11 -23.66
N ASN A 78 16.04 -8.12 -24.47
CA ASN A 78 16.76 -7.69 -25.67
C ASN A 78 17.81 -6.61 -25.35
N GLY A 79 17.82 -6.10 -24.13
CA GLY A 79 18.63 -4.97 -23.66
C GLY A 79 18.07 -3.62 -24.12
N TYR A 80 16.80 -3.53 -24.51
CA TYR A 80 16.14 -2.27 -24.83
C TYR A 80 15.71 -1.55 -23.57
N LEU A 81 15.96 -0.25 -23.49
CA LEU A 81 15.39 0.59 -22.45
C LEU A 81 13.86 0.55 -22.55
N VAL A 82 13.21 0.17 -21.45
CA VAL A 82 11.75 0.13 -21.35
C VAL A 82 11.18 1.54 -21.27
N LEU A 83 10.22 1.85 -22.16
CA LEU A 83 9.59 3.17 -22.29
C LEU A 83 8.07 3.04 -22.30
N ASN A 84 7.34 3.97 -21.65
CA ASN A 84 5.89 4.13 -21.76
C ASN A 84 5.09 2.83 -21.59
N ARG A 85 5.45 1.96 -20.68
CA ARG A 85 4.70 0.71 -20.43
C ARG A 85 4.83 0.25 -18.98
N GLU A 86 3.97 -0.68 -18.62
CA GLU A 86 3.97 -1.35 -17.33
C GLU A 86 4.49 -2.77 -17.50
N LEU A 87 5.23 -3.28 -16.51
CA LEU A 87 5.81 -4.62 -16.51
C LEU A 87 5.84 -5.21 -15.11
N ASP A 88 5.61 -6.52 -15.05
CA ASP A 88 5.89 -7.31 -13.87
C ASP A 88 7.32 -7.87 -13.97
N ILE A 89 8.16 -7.49 -13.01
CA ILE A 89 9.55 -7.89 -12.95
C ILE A 89 9.80 -8.51 -11.60
N ASN A 90 10.19 -9.79 -11.56
CA ASN A 90 10.45 -10.55 -10.33
C ASN A 90 9.27 -10.49 -9.32
N GLY A 91 8.03 -10.55 -9.81
CA GLY A 91 6.81 -10.55 -9.00
C GLY A 91 6.40 -9.18 -8.46
N LYS A 92 7.02 -8.09 -8.92
CA LYS A 92 6.66 -6.72 -8.60
C LYS A 92 6.22 -5.98 -9.85
N HIS A 93 5.20 -5.15 -9.72
CA HIS A 93 4.67 -4.34 -10.81
C HIS A 93 5.38 -2.98 -10.89
N TYR A 94 5.78 -2.59 -12.10
CA TYR A 94 6.48 -1.33 -12.40
C TYR A 94 5.80 -0.60 -13.55
N LYS A 95 5.81 0.73 -13.48
CA LYS A 95 5.36 1.63 -14.54
C LYS A 95 6.55 2.46 -15.02
N PHE A 96 6.75 2.53 -16.34
CA PHE A 96 7.86 3.27 -16.94
C PHE A 96 7.34 4.48 -17.71
N THR A 97 7.99 5.61 -17.53
CA THR A 97 7.69 6.87 -18.23
C THR A 97 8.22 6.88 -19.65
N GLY A 98 7.89 7.93 -20.42
CA GLY A 98 8.43 8.15 -21.78
C GLY A 98 9.95 8.38 -21.82
N SER A 99 10.56 8.77 -20.72
CA SER A 99 12.01 8.89 -20.59
C SER A 99 12.69 7.58 -20.21
N GLY A 100 11.92 6.52 -19.88
CA GLY A 100 12.40 5.24 -19.38
C GLY A 100 12.63 5.19 -17.87
N ALA A 101 12.42 6.29 -17.17
CA ALA A 101 12.46 6.30 -15.71
C ALA A 101 11.31 5.46 -15.14
N VAL A 102 11.55 4.71 -14.06
CA VAL A 102 10.45 4.13 -13.28
C VAL A 102 9.57 5.25 -12.75
N TYR A 103 8.27 5.01 -12.73
CA TYR A 103 7.31 5.90 -12.10
C TYR A 103 7.38 5.74 -10.58
N THR A 104 7.27 6.83 -9.83
CA THR A 104 7.24 6.85 -8.35
C THR A 104 6.11 7.74 -7.86
N GLY A 105 5.58 7.46 -6.67
CA GLY A 105 4.48 8.23 -6.08
C GLY A 105 3.10 7.75 -6.51
N TRP A 106 2.10 8.62 -6.35
CA TRP A 106 0.69 8.33 -6.63
C TRP A 106 0.38 8.24 -8.12
N SER A 107 -0.29 7.18 -8.54
CA SER A 107 -0.89 7.02 -9.87
C SER A 107 -2.39 6.84 -9.70
N VAL A 108 -3.16 7.83 -10.11
CA VAL A 108 -4.63 7.84 -10.00
C VAL A 108 -5.24 7.79 -11.39
N GLY A 109 -6.14 6.84 -11.61
CA GLY A 109 -6.85 6.62 -12.86
C GLY A 109 -8.31 6.23 -12.62
N GLU A 110 -9.04 5.95 -13.69
CA GLU A 110 -10.45 5.53 -13.63
C GLU A 110 -10.65 4.21 -12.89
N ASP A 111 -9.66 3.35 -12.90
CA ASP A 111 -9.68 2.02 -12.28
C ASP A 111 -9.22 2.00 -10.82
N GLY A 112 -8.71 3.12 -10.29
CA GLY A 112 -8.30 3.26 -8.90
C GLY A 112 -7.04 4.10 -8.68
N ALA A 113 -6.58 4.13 -7.44
CA ALA A 113 -5.34 4.77 -7.03
C ALA A 113 -4.30 3.73 -6.63
N TYR A 114 -3.07 3.93 -7.08
CA TYR A 114 -1.90 3.09 -6.81
C TYR A 114 -0.76 3.95 -6.28
N TYR A 115 0.16 3.35 -5.57
CA TYR A 115 1.38 4.03 -5.13
C TYR A 115 2.63 3.21 -5.48
N TYR A 116 3.59 3.88 -6.09
CA TYR A 116 4.89 3.32 -6.46
C TYR A 116 5.96 3.86 -5.52
N ASP A 117 6.72 2.99 -4.89
CA ASP A 117 7.79 3.35 -3.96
C ASP A 117 8.96 4.07 -4.68
N GLN A 118 9.99 4.45 -3.93
CA GLN A 118 11.17 5.14 -4.48
C GLN A 118 11.99 4.29 -5.46
N GLN A 119 11.81 2.97 -5.45
CA GLN A 119 12.40 2.04 -6.40
C GLN A 119 11.48 1.77 -7.60
N GLY A 120 10.30 2.41 -7.63
CA GLY A 120 9.29 2.27 -8.69
C GLY A 120 8.42 1.01 -8.58
N SER A 121 8.49 0.28 -7.47
CA SER A 121 7.64 -0.90 -7.23
C SER A 121 6.26 -0.47 -6.73
N CYS A 122 5.19 -0.96 -7.37
CA CYS A 122 3.83 -0.77 -6.88
C CYS A 122 3.64 -1.45 -5.51
N LEU A 123 3.05 -0.74 -4.54
CA LEU A 123 2.70 -1.32 -3.25
C LEU A 123 1.51 -2.27 -3.41
N THR A 124 1.61 -3.47 -2.87
CA THR A 124 0.57 -4.52 -2.94
C THR A 124 0.46 -5.26 -1.62
N ASP A 125 -0.78 -5.60 -1.21
CA ASP A 125 -1.11 -6.37 0.01
C ASP A 125 -0.44 -5.84 1.29
N MET A 126 -0.35 -4.51 1.43
CA MET A 126 0.33 -3.91 2.58
C MET A 126 -0.26 -2.56 3.01
N GLY A 127 -0.13 -2.27 4.32
CA GLY A 127 -0.31 -0.92 4.85
C GLY A 127 0.96 -0.10 4.69
N SER A 128 0.83 1.16 4.34
CA SER A 128 1.96 2.09 4.25
C SER A 128 1.56 3.47 4.77
N GLN A 129 2.49 4.14 5.45
CA GLN A 129 2.30 5.53 5.85
C GLN A 129 2.92 6.45 4.79
N ILE A 130 2.08 7.32 4.21
CA ILE A 130 2.46 8.27 3.17
C ILE A 130 1.94 9.64 3.60
N ASP A 131 2.80 10.64 3.64
CA ASP A 131 2.47 12.02 4.02
C ASP A 131 1.71 12.15 5.36
N GLY A 132 2.03 11.25 6.32
CA GLY A 132 1.44 11.24 7.66
C GLY A 132 0.18 10.41 7.82
N TYR A 133 -0.43 9.91 6.76
CA TYR A 133 -1.63 9.07 6.76
C TYR A 133 -1.32 7.62 6.49
N TRP A 134 -2.09 6.71 7.11
CA TRP A 134 -2.01 5.28 6.83
C TRP A 134 -2.97 4.90 5.72
N TYR A 135 -2.46 4.20 4.70
CA TYR A 135 -3.18 3.63 3.57
C TYR A 135 -3.05 2.11 3.56
N TYR A 136 -3.97 1.44 2.90
CA TYR A 136 -3.83 0.03 2.59
C TYR A 136 -3.96 -0.19 1.08
N PHE A 137 -2.98 -0.89 0.52
CA PHE A 137 -2.97 -1.31 -0.88
C PHE A 137 -3.35 -2.79 -0.94
N GLN A 138 -4.36 -3.10 -1.72
CA GLN A 138 -4.90 -4.44 -1.91
C GLN A 138 -3.91 -5.32 -2.70
N LYS A 139 -4.22 -6.61 -2.88
CA LYS A 139 -3.36 -7.56 -3.62
C LYS A 139 -3.11 -7.15 -5.08
N ASP A 140 -4.08 -6.48 -5.70
CA ASP A 140 -3.97 -5.93 -7.05
C ASP A 140 -3.30 -4.56 -7.11
N GLY A 141 -2.83 -4.04 -5.97
CA GLY A 141 -2.17 -2.74 -5.83
C GLY A 141 -3.11 -1.55 -5.65
N LYS A 142 -4.43 -1.74 -5.76
CA LYS A 142 -5.38 -0.64 -5.57
C LYS A 142 -5.45 -0.20 -4.13
N MET A 143 -5.45 1.09 -3.91
CA MET A 143 -5.72 1.67 -2.60
C MET A 143 -7.14 1.33 -2.15
N LEU A 144 -7.30 0.85 -0.92
CA LEU A 144 -8.60 0.67 -0.29
C LEU A 144 -9.14 2.02 0.18
N TYR A 145 -10.41 2.33 -0.14
CA TYR A 145 -11.10 3.54 0.30
C TYR A 145 -12.59 3.28 0.49
N SER A 146 -13.23 4.05 1.36
CA SER A 146 -14.65 3.96 1.70
C SER A 146 -15.10 2.54 2.09
N ASP A 147 -14.22 1.75 2.71
CA ASP A 147 -14.51 0.35 2.98
C ASP A 147 -13.72 -0.20 4.18
N TRP A 148 -14.15 -1.37 4.62
CA TRP A 148 -13.56 -2.13 5.71
C TRP A 148 -12.47 -3.07 5.23
N ARG A 149 -11.41 -3.17 6.03
CA ARG A 149 -10.40 -4.22 5.94
C ARG A 149 -10.49 -5.12 7.17
N GLU A 150 -10.64 -6.41 6.95
CA GLU A 150 -10.41 -7.41 7.98
C GLU A 150 -8.92 -7.79 8.03
N LYS A 151 -8.35 -7.79 9.22
CA LYS A 151 -6.97 -8.24 9.45
C LYS A 151 -6.89 -8.91 10.82
N ASP A 152 -6.31 -10.11 10.88
CA ASP A 152 -6.18 -10.92 12.09
C ASP A 152 -7.57 -11.13 12.76
N THR A 153 -7.81 -10.49 13.90
CA THR A 153 -9.07 -10.56 14.66
C THR A 153 -9.75 -9.20 14.74
N GLY A 154 -9.52 -8.29 13.80
CA GLY A 154 -10.07 -6.96 13.87
C GLY A 154 -10.43 -6.36 12.51
N TYR A 155 -11.28 -5.34 12.56
CA TYR A 155 -11.74 -4.59 11.40
C TYR A 155 -11.23 -3.17 11.47
N TYR A 156 -10.83 -2.64 10.31
CA TYR A 156 -10.25 -1.30 10.13
C TYR A 156 -11.00 -0.61 8.99
N TYR A 157 -11.35 0.66 9.16
CA TYR A 157 -12.06 1.41 8.12
C TYR A 157 -11.16 2.48 7.50
N TYR A 158 -11.20 2.55 6.18
CA TYR A 158 -10.52 3.58 5.39
C TYR A 158 -11.56 4.53 4.80
N ASP A 159 -11.36 5.84 4.95
CA ASP A 159 -12.28 6.86 4.48
C ASP A 159 -12.31 7.00 2.94
N ASP A 160 -13.04 7.99 2.43
CA ASP A 160 -13.16 8.27 0.99
C ASP A 160 -11.85 8.77 0.35
N GLN A 161 -10.85 9.14 1.16
CA GLN A 161 -9.50 9.48 0.73
C GLN A 161 -8.51 8.33 0.90
N GLY A 162 -8.98 7.20 1.43
CA GLY A 162 -8.16 6.02 1.73
C GLY A 162 -7.37 6.11 3.03
N HIS A 163 -7.67 7.09 3.89
CA HIS A 163 -7.00 7.22 5.18
C HIS A 163 -7.59 6.25 6.21
N LEU A 164 -6.74 5.52 6.92
CA LEU A 164 -7.17 4.74 8.07
C LEU A 164 -7.76 5.66 9.14
N ILE A 165 -8.99 5.41 9.53
CA ILE A 165 -9.64 6.16 10.60
C ILE A 165 -9.13 5.71 11.97
N LEU A 166 -8.70 6.67 12.77
CA LEU A 166 -8.16 6.48 14.11
C LEU A 166 -8.96 7.27 15.14
N ASN A 167 -9.25 6.65 16.30
CA ASN A 167 -9.80 7.33 17.49
C ASN A 167 -11.11 8.07 17.22
N ALA A 168 -11.96 7.57 16.33
CA ALA A 168 -13.17 8.26 15.86
C ALA A 168 -14.37 7.34 15.74
N GLY A 169 -15.55 7.95 15.86
CA GLY A 169 -16.84 7.34 15.47
C GLY A 169 -17.11 7.60 14.00
N ILE A 170 -17.63 6.61 13.31
CA ILE A 170 -18.07 6.71 11.92
C ILE A 170 -19.49 6.17 11.77
N GLN A 171 -20.18 6.62 10.74
CA GLN A 171 -21.44 6.02 10.31
C GLN A 171 -21.23 5.32 8.97
N PHE A 172 -21.60 4.03 8.91
CA PHE A 172 -21.52 3.24 7.69
C PHE A 172 -22.74 2.33 7.58
N ASN A 173 -23.40 2.33 6.42
CA ASN A 173 -24.61 1.55 6.14
C ASN A 173 -25.71 1.69 7.22
N GLY A 174 -25.89 2.91 7.78
CA GLY A 174 -26.92 3.22 8.77
C GLY A 174 -26.54 2.90 10.22
N TYR A 175 -25.40 2.30 10.49
CA TYR A 175 -24.89 1.95 11.83
C TYR A 175 -23.75 2.86 12.24
N TRP A 176 -23.63 3.09 13.56
CA TRP A 176 -22.50 3.78 14.16
C TRP A 176 -21.46 2.79 14.65
N TYR A 177 -20.20 3.05 14.32
CA TYR A 177 -19.02 2.30 14.75
C TYR A 177 -18.04 3.22 15.46
N TYR A 178 -17.11 2.64 16.21
CA TYR A 178 -15.99 3.36 16.78
C TYR A 178 -14.68 2.62 16.50
N LEU A 179 -13.69 3.37 16.01
CA LEU A 179 -12.33 2.92 15.78
C LEU A 179 -11.46 3.47 16.92
N ASP A 180 -10.63 2.61 17.49
CA ASP A 180 -9.69 3.01 18.56
C ASP A 180 -8.46 3.77 18.03
N GLY A 181 -7.50 4.07 18.94
CA GLY A 181 -6.27 4.76 18.56
C GLY A 181 -5.34 3.96 17.64
N SER A 182 -5.56 2.67 17.46
CA SER A 182 -4.88 1.81 16.47
C SER A 182 -5.67 1.65 15.18
N GLY A 183 -6.89 2.21 15.10
CA GLY A 183 -7.82 2.05 13.98
C GLY A 183 -8.68 0.79 14.04
N ARG A 184 -8.59 0.01 15.12
CA ARG A 184 -9.37 -1.20 15.28
C ARG A 184 -10.79 -0.89 15.71
N ARG A 185 -11.79 -1.53 15.07
CA ARG A 185 -13.21 -1.43 15.42
C ARG A 185 -13.49 -2.01 16.82
N TYR A 186 -14.31 -1.30 17.59
CA TYR A 186 -14.86 -1.82 18.85
C TYR A 186 -15.88 -2.92 18.57
N GLU A 187 -15.76 -4.05 19.26
CA GLU A 187 -16.67 -5.21 19.18
C GLU A 187 -16.85 -5.82 20.56
N SER A 188 -18.10 -6.13 20.93
CA SER A 188 -18.46 -6.74 22.22
C SER A 188 -17.85 -6.00 23.42
N GLN A 189 -17.77 -4.68 23.36
CA GLN A 189 -17.08 -3.91 24.42
C GLN A 189 -17.72 -2.57 24.72
N PHE A 190 -17.46 -2.12 25.94
CA PHE A 190 -17.86 -0.79 26.41
C PHE A 190 -16.81 0.25 26.08
N ARG A 191 -17.30 1.46 25.78
CA ARG A 191 -16.49 2.67 25.64
C ARG A 191 -16.99 3.77 26.54
N GLN A 192 -16.11 4.42 27.29
CA GLN A 192 -16.42 5.62 28.04
C GLN A 192 -16.10 6.88 27.22
N LYS A 193 -17.03 7.84 27.18
CA LYS A 193 -16.80 9.18 26.65
C LYS A 193 -17.36 10.20 27.65
N GLY A 194 -16.47 10.93 28.30
CA GLY A 194 -16.85 11.79 29.42
C GLY A 194 -17.44 10.98 30.57
N ALA A 195 -18.65 11.32 30.99
CA ALA A 195 -19.37 10.59 32.04
C ALA A 195 -20.25 9.45 31.48
N ASP A 196 -20.42 9.34 30.17
CA ASP A 196 -21.33 8.40 29.54
C ASP A 196 -20.60 7.14 29.06
N TRP A 197 -21.34 6.01 29.12
CA TRP A 197 -20.87 4.71 28.67
C TRP A 197 -21.70 4.26 27.49
N TYR A 198 -21.04 3.68 26.50
CA TYR A 198 -21.58 3.19 25.24
C TYR A 198 -21.17 1.73 25.08
N TYR A 199 -21.98 0.92 24.43
CA TYR A 199 -21.64 -0.47 24.13
C TYR A 199 -21.73 -0.70 22.62
N TYR A 200 -20.73 -1.39 22.10
CA TYR A 200 -20.69 -1.85 20.73
C TYR A 200 -20.87 -3.36 20.73
N ASP A 201 -21.81 -3.88 19.97
CA ASP A 201 -22.16 -5.30 19.89
C ASP A 201 -21.09 -6.15 19.19
N GLU A 202 -21.38 -7.39 18.89
CA GLU A 202 -20.44 -8.31 18.24
C GLU A 202 -20.14 -7.95 16.79
N GLU A 203 -21.06 -7.26 16.11
CA GLU A 203 -20.88 -6.69 14.77
C GLU A 203 -20.23 -5.29 14.80
N GLY A 204 -19.94 -4.77 15.99
CA GLY A 204 -19.36 -3.44 16.21
C GLY A 204 -20.36 -2.28 16.10
N HIS A 205 -21.67 -2.56 16.06
CA HIS A 205 -22.70 -1.53 16.02
C HIS A 205 -22.85 -0.87 17.38
N LEU A 206 -22.95 0.44 17.42
CA LEU A 206 -23.35 1.14 18.63
C LEU A 206 -24.79 0.75 19.00
N VAL A 207 -24.95 0.20 20.20
CA VAL A 207 -26.27 -0.16 20.73
C VAL A 207 -27.03 1.10 21.14
N MET A 208 -28.25 1.28 20.56
CA MET A 208 -29.13 2.42 20.84
C MET A 208 -30.56 1.93 21.02
N ASP A 209 -31.36 2.65 21.84
CA ASP A 209 -32.77 2.36 22.11
C ASP A 209 -33.06 0.90 22.47
N ARG A 210 -32.18 0.28 23.29
CA ARG A 210 -32.26 -1.16 23.62
C ARG A 210 -32.06 -1.41 25.11
N ASP A 211 -32.77 -2.41 25.57
CA ASP A 211 -32.62 -3.00 26.89
C ASP A 211 -31.95 -4.36 26.73
N LEU A 212 -30.74 -4.52 27.24
CA LEU A 212 -29.91 -5.69 27.02
C LEU A 212 -29.31 -6.23 28.31
N LYS A 213 -29.05 -7.55 28.32
CA LYS A 213 -28.28 -8.22 29.37
C LYS A 213 -26.87 -8.53 28.85
N ILE A 214 -25.86 -7.90 29.46
CA ILE A 214 -24.45 -8.02 29.07
C ILE A 214 -23.68 -8.48 30.30
N GLY A 215 -22.94 -9.58 30.20
CA GLY A 215 -22.18 -10.13 31.32
C GLY A 215 -23.01 -10.46 32.57
N GLY A 216 -24.31 -10.78 32.38
CA GLY A 216 -25.24 -11.10 33.47
C GLY A 216 -25.97 -9.89 34.03
N TYR A 217 -25.62 -8.65 33.67
CA TYR A 217 -26.24 -7.43 34.17
C TYR A 217 -27.11 -6.76 33.12
N ARG A 218 -28.24 -6.18 33.53
CA ARG A 218 -29.14 -5.42 32.66
C ARG A 218 -28.60 -4.01 32.45
N TYR A 219 -28.69 -3.53 31.22
CA TYR A 219 -28.38 -2.17 30.76
C TYR A 219 -29.51 -1.64 29.89
N ILE A 220 -29.81 -0.35 30.00
CA ILE A 220 -30.76 0.35 29.14
C ILE A 220 -29.96 1.38 28.35
N PHE A 221 -29.92 1.25 27.04
CA PHE A 221 -29.26 2.21 26.15
C PHE A 221 -30.29 3.18 25.57
N GLN A 222 -29.99 4.46 25.65
CA GLN A 222 -30.85 5.54 25.17
C GLN A 222 -30.70 5.71 23.64
N SER A 223 -31.53 6.60 23.02
CA SER A 223 -31.49 6.89 21.58
C SER A 223 -30.16 7.50 21.09
N ASN A 224 -29.39 8.09 21.97
CA ASN A 224 -28.04 8.57 21.68
C ASN A 224 -26.94 7.51 21.94
N GLY A 225 -27.32 6.28 22.31
CA GLY A 225 -26.43 5.18 22.63
C GLY A 225 -25.85 5.20 24.04
N ALA A 226 -26.09 6.24 24.82
CA ALA A 226 -25.58 6.29 26.19
C ALA A 226 -26.34 5.32 27.10
N ALA A 227 -25.61 4.55 27.93
CA ALA A 227 -26.21 3.72 28.95
C ALA A 227 -26.92 4.60 30.00
N TYR A 228 -28.16 4.25 30.33
CA TYR A 228 -28.94 4.94 31.35
C TYR A 228 -28.26 4.78 32.72
N ARG A 229 -28.31 5.82 33.53
CA ARG A 229 -27.75 5.85 34.88
C ARG A 229 -28.67 6.61 35.85
N GLY A 230 -28.60 6.29 37.10
CA GLY A 230 -29.46 6.87 38.13
C GLY A 230 -30.70 6.02 38.42
N LEU A 231 -31.77 6.64 38.86
CA LEU A 231 -33.01 5.95 39.25
C LEU A 231 -34.04 5.99 38.10
N LYS A 232 -34.72 4.89 37.87
CA LYS A 232 -35.80 4.74 36.91
C LYS A 232 -36.99 4.01 37.57
N THR A 233 -38.19 4.51 37.36
CA THR A 233 -39.40 3.82 37.84
C THR A 233 -39.97 3.00 36.68
N GLU A 234 -40.13 1.70 36.90
CA GLU A 234 -40.77 0.76 35.97
C GLU A 234 -41.78 -0.11 36.72
N ASN A 235 -43.02 -0.17 36.27
CA ASN A 235 -44.07 -0.98 36.89
C ASN A 235 -44.20 -0.72 38.40
N GLU A 236 -44.23 0.57 38.82
CA GLU A 236 -44.33 1.02 40.19
C GLU A 236 -43.13 0.67 41.11
N LYS A 237 -42.04 0.15 40.54
CA LYS A 237 -40.78 -0.15 41.24
C LYS A 237 -39.66 0.82 40.83
N VAL A 238 -38.83 1.15 41.83
CA VAL A 238 -37.65 1.97 41.57
C VAL A 238 -36.45 1.06 41.31
N ILE A 239 -35.81 1.23 40.15
CA ILE A 239 -34.63 0.50 39.71
C ILE A 239 -33.48 1.45 39.67
N GLY A 240 -32.37 1.06 40.32
CA GLY A 240 -31.13 1.84 40.31
C GLY A 240 -30.12 1.33 39.28
N PHE A 241 -29.51 2.28 38.54
CA PHE A 241 -28.43 2.02 37.60
C PHE A 241 -27.15 2.73 38.06
N THR A 242 -26.05 2.02 38.03
CA THR A 242 -24.72 2.54 38.40
C THR A 242 -24.26 3.63 37.42
N PRO A 243 -23.18 4.38 37.70
CA PRO A 243 -22.61 5.34 36.76
C PRO A 243 -22.21 4.71 35.40
N MET A 244 -21.89 3.41 35.38
CA MET A 244 -21.60 2.64 34.16
C MET A 244 -22.86 2.14 33.44
N GLY A 245 -24.06 2.39 34.02
CA GLY A 245 -25.35 1.95 33.46
C GLY A 245 -25.75 0.53 33.81
N ARG A 246 -25.03 -0.18 34.66
CA ARG A 246 -25.40 -1.53 35.14
C ARG A 246 -26.51 -1.45 36.15
N GLN A 247 -27.58 -2.25 36.02
CA GLN A 247 -28.59 -2.35 37.07
C GLN A 247 -27.94 -2.81 38.40
N ALA A 248 -28.09 -2.02 39.46
CA ALA A 248 -27.50 -2.27 40.77
C ALA A 248 -28.48 -2.95 41.71
N PHE A 249 -29.76 -2.52 41.70
CA PHE A 249 -30.82 -3.06 42.53
C PHE A 249 -32.19 -2.91 41.87
N ASP A 250 -33.14 -3.67 42.40
CA ASP A 250 -34.56 -3.62 42.08
C ASP A 250 -35.30 -3.82 43.42
N ASP A 251 -36.25 -2.98 43.73
CA ASP A 251 -37.03 -3.02 44.96
C ASP A 251 -37.84 -4.33 45.15
N SER A 252 -37.79 -5.25 44.16
CA SER A 252 -38.52 -6.53 44.27
C SER A 252 -37.84 -7.57 45.16
N VAL A 253 -36.67 -7.26 45.73
CA VAL A 253 -35.95 -8.13 46.65
C VAL A 253 -35.89 -7.47 48.05
N GLN A 254 -37.06 -7.34 48.69
CA GLN A 254 -37.19 -7.25 50.14
C GLN A 254 -38.04 -8.45 50.56
N ASP A 255 -37.36 -9.51 50.99
CA ASP A 255 -37.81 -10.43 52.05
C ASP A 255 -36.56 -11.02 52.73
#